data_7904c3d7b09ed573c5f3d5416c79c7c6
#
_entry.id   7904c3d7b09ed573c5f3d5416c79c7c6
#
_cell.length_a   1.000
_cell.length_b   1.000
_cell.length_c   1.000
_cell.angle_alpha   90.00
_cell.angle_beta   90.00
_cell.angle_gamma   90.00
#
_symmetry.space_group_name_H-M   'P 1'
#
loop_
_entity.id
_entity.type
_entity.pdbx_description
1 polymer ?
#
loop_
_entity_poly.entity_id
_entity_poly.type
_entity_poly.pdbx_seq_one_letter_code
_entity_poly.pdbx_strand_id
1 'polypeptide(L)'
;MEQTPLIVGAGPTGLSAALFLAEGGVQCRIVDKALAPSTNSRAQVINPRSLELLQQTGITDAILNEARPIHRAVFYEDWRPLAELEFGHAHPDFPMSVLPQARTEALLADALAVFGVVPERGTALGSFQQDNDGVDAV
;
A
#
# COMPACT_ATOMS: atom_id res chain seq x y z
N MET A 1 -24.45 1.92 17.46
CA MET A 1 -23.07 2.43 17.56
C MET A 1 -22.49 2.38 16.16
N GLU A 2 -21.85 3.44 15.72
CA GLU A 2 -21.19 3.47 14.42
C GLU A 2 -19.94 2.58 14.52
N GLN A 3 -19.91 1.52 13.73
CA GLN A 3 -18.78 0.58 13.74
C GLN A 3 -17.63 1.19 12.95
N THR A 4 -16.52 1.49 13.61
CA THR A 4 -15.33 2.04 12.98
C THR A 4 -14.42 0.87 12.54
N PRO A 5 -14.13 0.71 11.25
CA PRO A 5 -13.19 -0.30 10.79
C PRO A 5 -11.82 -0.17 11.46
N LEU A 6 -11.26 -1.29 11.90
CA LEU A 6 -9.90 -1.39 12.42
C LEU A 6 -9.01 -2.09 11.39
N ILE A 7 -7.96 -1.39 10.96
CA ILE A 7 -6.94 -1.93 10.06
C ILE A 7 -5.70 -2.26 10.87
N VAL A 8 -5.24 -3.51 10.76
CA VAL A 8 -4.07 -3.99 11.47
C VAL A 8 -2.90 -4.15 10.51
N GLY A 9 -1.91 -3.29 10.70
CA GLY A 9 -0.71 -3.17 9.86
C GLY A 9 -0.75 -1.92 8.97
N ALA A 10 0.21 -1.03 9.17
CA ALA A 10 0.39 0.19 8.40
C ALA A 10 1.49 0.05 7.32
N GLY A 11 1.51 -1.09 6.63
CA GLY A 11 2.23 -1.29 5.38
C GLY A 11 1.44 -0.78 4.17
N PRO A 12 1.94 -0.96 2.93
CA PRO A 12 1.29 -0.42 1.74
C PRO A 12 -0.17 -0.84 1.59
N THR A 13 -0.50 -2.10 1.90
CA THR A 13 -1.87 -2.62 1.81
C THR A 13 -2.81 -1.95 2.82
N GLY A 14 -2.40 -1.87 4.10
CA GLY A 14 -3.23 -1.26 5.14
C GLY A 14 -3.40 0.25 4.93
N LEU A 15 -2.33 0.95 4.55
CA LEU A 15 -2.39 2.37 4.23
C LEU A 15 -3.29 2.64 3.00
N SER A 16 -3.21 1.80 1.96
CA SER A 16 -4.11 1.93 0.80
C SER A 16 -5.56 1.67 1.19
N ALA A 17 -5.83 0.63 1.98
CA ALA A 17 -7.19 0.33 2.46
C ALA A 17 -7.76 1.49 3.28
N ALA A 18 -6.96 2.06 4.20
CA ALA A 18 -7.35 3.23 4.97
C ALA A 18 -7.66 4.44 4.07
N LEU A 19 -6.83 4.66 3.04
CA LEU A 19 -7.01 5.78 2.11
C LEU A 19 -8.31 5.63 1.31
N PHE A 20 -8.63 4.43 0.80
CA PHE A 20 -9.89 4.18 0.11
C PHE A 20 -11.12 4.38 1.02
N LEU A 21 -11.04 3.96 2.28
CA LEU A 21 -12.11 4.20 3.25
C LEU A 21 -12.29 5.70 3.51
N ALA A 22 -11.18 6.42 3.74
CA ALA A 22 -11.20 7.86 4.00
C ALA A 22 -11.77 8.66 2.83
N GLU A 23 -11.38 8.33 1.60
CA GLU A 23 -11.95 8.90 0.36
C GLU A 23 -13.45 8.63 0.24
N GLY A 24 -13.89 7.45 0.67
CA GLY A 24 -15.32 7.10 0.75
C GLY A 24 -16.07 7.74 1.94
N GLY A 25 -15.42 8.60 2.72
CA GLY A 25 -16.01 9.24 3.89
C GLY A 25 -16.14 8.33 5.11
N VAL A 26 -15.50 7.15 5.09
CA VAL A 26 -15.54 6.19 6.21
C VAL A 26 -14.33 6.40 7.11
N GLN A 27 -14.58 6.80 8.35
CA GLN A 27 -13.54 6.90 9.38
C GLN A 27 -13.05 5.50 9.76
N CYS A 28 -11.73 5.33 9.87
CA CYS A 28 -11.11 4.07 10.28
C CYS A 28 -9.97 4.33 11.27
N ARG A 29 -9.65 3.30 12.06
CA ARG A 29 -8.42 3.24 12.85
C ARG A 29 -7.42 2.35 12.13
N ILE A 30 -6.16 2.74 12.12
CA ILE A 30 -5.06 1.93 11.59
C ILE A 30 -3.98 1.80 12.66
N VAL A 31 -3.65 0.59 13.04
CA VAL A 31 -2.66 0.27 14.08
C VAL A 31 -1.49 -0.50 13.50
N ASP A 32 -0.30 -0.32 14.05
CA ASP A 32 0.88 -1.09 13.68
C ASP A 32 1.76 -1.35 14.89
N LYS A 33 2.19 -2.60 15.06
CA LYS A 33 3.08 -3.01 16.16
C LYS A 33 4.48 -2.39 16.07
N ALA A 34 4.93 -1.99 14.89
CA ALA A 34 6.22 -1.34 14.71
C ALA A 34 6.16 0.09 15.26
N LEU A 35 7.22 0.51 15.96
CA LEU A 35 7.36 1.86 16.50
C LEU A 35 7.56 2.94 15.42
N ALA A 36 8.03 2.54 14.25
CA ALA A 36 8.30 3.42 13.11
C ALA A 36 8.02 2.69 11.79
N PRO A 37 7.85 3.43 10.67
CA PRO A 37 7.79 2.84 9.34
C PRO A 37 9.00 1.95 9.06
N SER A 38 8.81 0.89 8.26
CA SER A 38 9.89 -0.01 7.90
C SER A 38 10.92 0.69 7.01
N THR A 39 12.19 0.55 7.35
CA THR A 39 13.30 0.95 6.48
C THR A 39 13.70 -0.14 5.50
N ASN A 40 13.22 -1.37 5.73
CA ASN A 40 13.50 -2.51 4.88
C ASN A 40 12.48 -2.59 3.74
N SER A 41 12.96 -2.51 2.52
CA SER A 41 12.12 -2.67 1.34
C SER A 41 11.92 -4.16 1.04
N ARG A 42 10.68 -4.64 1.21
CA ARG A 42 10.28 -6.01 0.84
C ARG A 42 9.58 -6.06 -0.52
N ALA A 43 8.98 -4.96 -0.93
CA ALA A 43 8.31 -4.81 -2.20
C ALA A 43 8.73 -3.47 -2.82
N GLN A 44 9.31 -3.54 -4.00
CA GLN A 44 9.76 -2.34 -4.73
C GLN A 44 8.95 -2.12 -6.00
N VAL A 45 8.29 -3.18 -6.48
CA VAL A 45 7.54 -3.14 -7.73
C VAL A 45 6.08 -2.82 -7.45
N ILE A 46 5.58 -1.80 -8.12
CA ILE A 46 4.17 -1.43 -8.15
C ILE A 46 3.64 -1.83 -9.53
N ASN A 47 2.64 -2.69 -9.56
CA ASN A 47 2.04 -3.12 -10.81
C ASN A 47 1.05 -2.06 -11.35
N PRO A 48 0.80 -2.07 -12.67
CA PRO A 48 -0.09 -1.09 -13.31
C PRO A 48 -1.50 -1.05 -12.71
N ARG A 49 -2.05 -2.21 -12.34
CA ARG A 49 -3.40 -2.28 -11.74
C ARG A 49 -3.48 -1.57 -10.39
N SER A 50 -2.39 -1.63 -9.59
CA SER A 50 -2.34 -0.88 -8.32
C SER A 50 -2.32 0.63 -8.58
N LEU A 51 -1.58 1.09 -9.59
CA LEU A 51 -1.54 2.50 -9.97
C LEU A 51 -2.91 2.98 -10.48
N GLU A 52 -3.57 2.17 -11.31
CA GLU A 52 -4.92 2.45 -11.80
C GLU A 52 -5.93 2.58 -10.65
N LEU A 53 -5.92 1.65 -9.69
CA LEU A 53 -6.81 1.71 -8.53
C LEU A 53 -6.53 2.94 -7.66
N LEU A 54 -5.26 3.25 -7.42
CA LEU A 54 -4.86 4.41 -6.62
C LEU A 54 -5.13 5.76 -7.32
N GLN A 55 -5.42 5.77 -8.62
CA GLN A 55 -5.70 6.99 -9.37
C GLN A 55 -6.90 7.75 -8.79
N GLN A 56 -7.93 7.05 -8.34
CA GLN A 56 -9.10 7.68 -7.74
C GLN A 56 -8.79 8.42 -6.42
N THR A 57 -7.70 8.07 -5.74
CA THR A 57 -7.25 8.75 -4.51
C THR A 57 -6.29 9.92 -4.79
N GLY A 58 -5.98 10.19 -6.05
CA GLY A 58 -5.08 11.26 -6.46
C GLY A 58 -3.59 11.02 -6.19
N ILE A 59 -3.21 9.87 -5.58
CA ILE A 59 -1.81 9.62 -5.18
C ILE A 59 -0.95 9.08 -6.32
N THR A 60 -1.56 8.57 -7.40
CA THR A 60 -0.84 7.90 -8.49
C THR A 60 0.20 8.81 -9.14
N ASP A 61 -0.12 10.09 -9.36
CA ASP A 61 0.82 11.03 -9.95
C ASP A 61 2.03 11.27 -9.05
N ALA A 62 1.84 11.37 -7.73
CA ALA A 62 2.92 11.50 -6.77
C ALA A 62 3.84 10.26 -6.79
N ILE A 63 3.26 9.06 -6.88
CA ILE A 63 4.02 7.81 -7.02
C ILE A 63 4.81 7.80 -8.33
N LEU A 64 4.19 8.12 -9.45
CA LEU A 64 4.82 8.09 -10.78
C LEU A 64 5.93 9.12 -10.94
N ASN A 65 5.82 10.27 -10.28
CA ASN A 65 6.87 11.30 -10.28
C ASN A 65 8.18 10.83 -9.63
N GLU A 66 8.11 9.87 -8.72
CA GLU A 66 9.28 9.33 -8.01
C GLU A 66 9.69 7.93 -8.47
N ALA A 67 8.74 7.17 -9.01
CA ALA A 67 8.96 5.81 -9.46
C ALA A 67 9.76 5.75 -10.77
N ARG A 68 10.44 4.63 -10.97
CA ARG A 68 11.12 4.33 -12.23
C ARG A 68 10.34 3.25 -13.00
N PRO A 69 9.99 3.48 -14.27
CA PRO A 69 9.32 2.46 -15.07
C PRO A 69 10.24 1.28 -15.36
N ILE A 70 9.66 0.07 -15.35
CA ILE A 70 10.31 -1.17 -15.79
C ILE A 70 9.70 -1.56 -17.13
N HIS A 71 10.54 -1.69 -18.15
CA HIS A 71 10.10 -2.14 -19.46
C HIS A 71 10.29 -3.63 -19.65
N ARG A 72 11.28 -4.21 -18.96
CA ARG A 72 11.70 -5.59 -19.17
C ARG A 72 12.29 -6.20 -17.90
N ALA A 73 12.03 -7.50 -17.68
CA ALA A 73 12.75 -8.32 -16.71
C ALA A 73 13.36 -9.54 -17.41
N VAL A 74 14.59 -9.86 -17.05
CA VAL A 74 15.29 -11.04 -17.56
C VAL A 74 15.67 -11.91 -16.38
N PHE A 75 15.31 -13.18 -16.43
CA PHE A 75 15.63 -14.18 -15.42
C PHE A 75 16.83 -14.99 -15.88
N TYR A 76 17.76 -15.24 -14.98
CA TYR A 76 19.00 -15.97 -15.27
C TYR A 76 19.14 -17.18 -14.36
N GLU A 77 19.74 -18.25 -14.88
CA GLU A 77 20.28 -19.37 -14.14
C GLU A 77 21.73 -19.58 -14.60
N ASP A 78 22.67 -19.65 -13.66
CA ASP A 78 24.12 -19.78 -13.95
C ASP A 78 24.59 -18.81 -15.05
N TRP A 79 24.17 -17.54 -14.98
CA TRP A 79 24.47 -16.48 -15.97
C TRP A 79 23.90 -16.71 -17.37
N ARG A 80 23.02 -17.70 -17.55
CA ARG A 80 22.30 -17.95 -18.79
C ARG A 80 20.90 -17.38 -18.69
N PRO A 81 20.44 -16.59 -19.67
CA PRO A 81 19.08 -16.10 -19.66
C PRO A 81 18.12 -17.28 -19.84
N LEU A 82 17.15 -17.41 -18.92
CA LEU A 82 16.10 -18.43 -18.94
C LEU A 82 14.83 -17.91 -19.57
N ALA A 83 14.44 -16.70 -19.18
CA ALA A 83 13.19 -16.10 -19.61
C ALA A 83 13.31 -14.57 -19.62
N GLU A 84 12.57 -13.98 -20.51
CA GLU A 84 12.42 -12.53 -20.63
C GLU A 84 10.94 -12.17 -20.62
N LEU A 85 10.58 -11.17 -19.83
CA LEU A 85 9.24 -10.62 -19.75
C LEU A 85 9.27 -9.16 -20.17
N GLU A 86 8.45 -8.82 -21.15
CA GLU A 86 8.24 -7.45 -21.62
C GLU A 86 7.01 -6.85 -20.93
N PHE A 87 7.17 -5.67 -20.33
CA PHE A 87 6.09 -4.97 -19.62
C PHE A 87 5.57 -3.74 -20.37
N GLY A 88 6.18 -3.38 -21.49
CA GLY A 88 5.83 -2.16 -22.24
C GLY A 88 4.37 -2.06 -22.71
N HIS A 89 3.66 -3.20 -22.74
CA HIS A 89 2.26 -3.29 -23.14
C HIS A 89 1.36 -3.90 -22.06
N ALA A 90 1.84 -4.00 -20.81
CA ALA A 90 1.10 -4.61 -19.71
C ALA A 90 -0.15 -3.80 -19.33
N HIS A 91 -0.15 -2.49 -19.57
CA HIS A 91 -1.28 -1.58 -19.36
C HIS A 91 -1.18 -0.38 -20.30
N PRO A 92 -2.31 0.16 -20.82
CA PRO A 92 -2.28 1.27 -21.75
C PRO A 92 -1.74 2.57 -21.13
N ASP A 93 -2.08 2.84 -19.87
CA ASP A 93 -1.85 4.15 -19.24
C ASP A 93 -0.78 4.11 -18.15
N PHE A 94 -0.55 2.93 -17.51
CA PHE A 94 0.35 2.82 -16.37
C PHE A 94 1.48 1.81 -16.60
N PRO A 95 2.74 2.20 -16.35
CA PRO A 95 3.87 1.29 -16.45
C PRO A 95 3.97 0.39 -15.20
N MET A 96 4.59 -0.78 -15.37
CA MET A 96 5.21 -1.46 -14.24
C MET A 96 6.30 -0.55 -13.68
N SER A 97 6.30 -0.28 -12.37
CA SER A 97 7.15 0.74 -11.77
C SER A 97 7.90 0.25 -10.55
N VAL A 98 9.08 0.81 -10.30
CA VAL A 98 9.87 0.57 -9.09
C VAL A 98 9.87 1.83 -8.23
N LEU A 99 9.44 1.69 -6.99
CA LEU A 99 9.58 2.68 -5.94
C LEU A 99 9.91 1.95 -4.63
N PRO A 100 10.90 2.39 -3.83
CA PRO A 100 11.15 1.79 -2.52
C PRO A 100 9.88 1.79 -1.66
N GLN A 101 9.59 0.65 -1.02
CA GLN A 101 8.38 0.47 -0.20
C GLN A 101 8.23 1.58 0.85
N ALA A 102 9.32 1.94 1.53
CA ALA A 102 9.29 3.02 2.51
C ALA A 102 8.79 4.35 1.92
N ARG A 103 9.10 4.61 0.64
CA ARG A 103 8.65 5.83 -0.02
C ARG A 103 7.16 5.73 -0.42
N THR A 104 6.74 4.57 -0.88
CA THR A 104 5.30 4.30 -1.14
C THR A 104 4.48 4.47 0.14
N GLU A 105 4.95 3.91 1.26
CA GLU A 105 4.29 4.04 2.57
C GLU A 105 4.23 5.51 3.03
N ALA A 106 5.30 6.28 2.82
CA ALA A 106 5.31 7.69 3.18
C ALA A 106 4.29 8.50 2.37
N LEU A 107 4.24 8.31 1.05
CA LEU A 107 3.25 8.98 0.18
C LEU A 107 1.81 8.65 0.58
N LEU A 108 1.53 7.38 0.89
CA LEU A 108 0.21 6.94 1.34
C LEU A 108 -0.15 7.54 2.71
N ALA A 109 0.80 7.59 3.64
CA ALA A 109 0.59 8.19 4.96
C ALA A 109 0.36 9.70 4.90
N ASP A 110 1.10 10.41 4.03
CA ASP A 110 0.93 11.83 3.79
C ASP A 110 -0.48 12.13 3.22
N ALA A 111 -0.94 11.30 2.27
CA ALA A 111 -2.29 11.42 1.73
C ALA A 111 -3.38 11.16 2.79
N LEU A 112 -3.20 10.15 3.64
CA LEU A 112 -4.10 9.84 4.75
C LEU A 112 -4.19 10.96 5.79
N ALA A 113 -3.08 11.66 6.05
CA ALA A 113 -3.04 12.75 7.02
C ALA A 113 -4.00 13.90 6.65
N VAL A 114 -4.29 14.10 5.36
CA VAL A 114 -5.27 15.09 4.88
C VAL A 114 -6.68 14.79 5.41
N PHE A 115 -7.00 13.51 5.63
CA PHE A 115 -8.28 13.06 6.19
C PHE A 115 -8.26 12.95 7.72
N GLY A 116 -7.15 13.33 8.37
CA GLY A 116 -6.98 13.23 9.82
C GLY A 116 -6.73 11.78 10.30
N VAL A 117 -6.46 10.83 9.41
CA VAL A 117 -6.15 9.44 9.74
C VAL A 117 -4.64 9.28 9.84
N VAL A 118 -4.17 8.92 11.02
CA VAL A 118 -2.74 8.71 11.30
C VAL A 118 -2.54 7.31 11.89
N PRO A 119 -1.58 6.52 11.38
CA PRO A 119 -1.29 5.20 11.94
C PRO A 119 -0.84 5.27 13.40
N GLU A 120 -1.49 4.51 14.27
CA GLU A 120 -1.13 4.34 15.67
C GLU A 120 0.03 3.34 15.76
N ARG A 121 1.25 3.85 15.83
CA ARG A 121 2.46 3.03 15.92
C ARG A 121 2.69 2.50 17.33
N GLY A 122 3.39 1.36 17.45
CA GLY A 122 3.63 0.68 18.73
C GLY A 122 2.39 0.01 19.29
N THR A 123 1.31 -0.11 18.53
CA THR A 123 0.04 -0.71 18.92
C THR A 123 -0.14 -2.04 18.20
N ALA A 124 -0.16 -3.12 18.95
CA ALA A 124 -0.31 -4.47 18.41
C ALA A 124 -1.72 -5.00 18.70
N LEU A 125 -2.32 -5.68 17.73
CA LEU A 125 -3.49 -6.52 17.99
C LEU A 125 -3.04 -7.77 18.72
N GLY A 126 -3.50 -7.97 19.95
CA GLY A 126 -3.22 -9.15 20.76
C GLY A 126 -4.18 -10.29 20.45
N SER A 127 -5.47 -10.00 20.44
CA SER A 127 -6.53 -10.96 20.12
C SER A 127 -7.77 -10.25 19.58
N PHE A 128 -8.67 -11.02 18.99
CA PHE A 128 -10.00 -10.51 18.64
C PHE A 128 -11.05 -11.60 18.79
N GLN A 129 -12.29 -11.20 19.01
CA GLN A 129 -13.47 -12.05 19.00
C GLN A 129 -14.51 -11.41 18.06
N GLN A 130 -15.23 -12.25 17.34
CA GLN A 130 -16.27 -11.80 16.43
C GLN A 130 -17.58 -12.48 16.78
N ASP A 131 -18.66 -11.72 16.78
CA ASP A 131 -20.04 -12.18 16.91
C ASP A 131 -20.94 -11.54 15.86
N ASN A 132 -22.27 -11.62 16.06
CA ASN A 132 -23.24 -11.04 15.13
C ASN A 132 -23.32 -9.50 15.22
N ASP A 133 -22.82 -8.91 16.27
CA ASP A 133 -22.89 -7.47 16.54
C ASP A 133 -21.61 -6.75 16.09
N GLY A 134 -20.49 -7.49 15.95
CA GLY A 134 -19.24 -6.88 15.50
C GLY A 134 -17.98 -7.66 15.87
N VAL A 135 -16.88 -6.91 16.00
CA VAL A 135 -15.55 -7.42 16.38
C VAL A 135 -15.04 -6.67 17.59
N ASP A 136 -14.74 -7.39 18.66
CA ASP A 136 -14.00 -6.89 19.80
C ASP A 136 -12.51 -7.20 19.64
N ALA A 137 -11.67 -6.17 19.63
CA ALA A 137 -10.23 -6.26 19.43
C ALA A 137 -9.46 -5.74 20.64
N VAL A 138 -8.43 -6.49 21.09
CA VAL A 138 -7.58 -6.17 22.25
C VAL A 138 -6.12 -6.07 21.84
#